data_bebbfb559a6f01df150019622afe4906
#
_entry.id   bebbfb559a6f01df150019622afe4906
#
_cell.length_a   1.000
_cell.length_b   1.000
_cell.length_c   1.000
_cell.angle_alpha   90.00
_cell.angle_beta   90.00
_cell.angle_gamma   90.00
#
_symmetry.space_group_name_H-M   'P 1'
#
loop_
_entity.id
_entity.type
_entity.pdbx_description
1 polymer ?
#
loop_
_entity_poly.entity_id
_entity_poly.type
_entity_poly.pdbx_seq_one_letter_code
_entity_poly.pdbx_strand_id
1 'polypeptide(L)'
;MLKQLNNIAILGLSVLAVACGSGGGSGTAKTPDGTKVDLNNSDKGLVASKTTDGTLIGYNQNHSFYGVWVNDDKTRQEIRYQGTVTPTSSIPKGSATYTGHAVRARDSIIAQNINGVQANGKTTLNVNFDTKKVDGKIEMPLARDITLHETSLNGNSFSGKASVFLNDRGKYTGALYGPNAEEAAGIVTFDNNSALNTSFGGYR
;
A
#
# COMPACT_ATOMS: atom_id res chain seq x y z
N MET A 1 19.36 20.60 -29.13
CA MET A 1 19.88 20.40 -27.78
C MET A 1 18.72 20.59 -26.79
N LEU A 2 17.94 19.56 -26.53
CA LEU A 2 16.85 19.62 -25.57
C LEU A 2 17.33 19.09 -24.21
N LYS A 3 17.39 19.96 -23.22
CA LYS A 3 17.59 19.55 -21.85
C LYS A 3 16.31 18.93 -21.31
N GLN A 4 16.31 17.63 -21.10
CA GLN A 4 15.33 16.93 -20.30
C GLN A 4 15.54 17.31 -18.84
N LEU A 5 14.68 18.11 -18.29
CA LEU A 5 14.57 18.33 -16.85
C LEU A 5 13.74 17.19 -16.27
N ASN A 6 14.42 16.16 -15.81
CA ASN A 6 13.82 15.13 -14.96
C ASN A 6 13.59 15.73 -13.56
N ASN A 7 12.41 16.28 -13.33
CA ASN A 7 11.96 16.55 -11.99
C ASN A 7 11.44 15.24 -11.37
N ILE A 8 12.36 14.49 -10.76
CA ILE A 8 12.02 13.39 -9.87
C ILE A 8 11.57 14.04 -8.57
N ALA A 9 10.27 14.11 -8.37
CA ALA A 9 9.71 14.43 -7.07
C ALA A 9 10.03 13.30 -6.10
N ILE A 10 10.95 13.57 -5.18
CA ILE A 10 11.32 12.68 -4.09
C ILE A 10 10.09 12.52 -3.21
N LEU A 11 9.55 11.30 -3.17
CA LEU A 11 8.50 10.91 -2.25
C LEU A 11 9.02 11.01 -0.82
N GLY A 12 8.55 12.00 -0.10
CA GLY A 12 8.67 12.01 1.35
C GLY A 12 7.89 10.84 1.93
N LEU A 13 8.60 9.90 2.54
CA LEU A 13 8.04 8.80 3.31
C LEU A 13 7.44 9.39 4.59
N SER A 14 6.22 9.91 4.51
CA SER A 14 5.51 10.31 5.71
C SER A 14 4.82 9.08 6.29
N VAL A 15 5.53 8.38 7.16
CA VAL A 15 4.90 7.47 8.12
C VAL A 15 4.15 8.34 9.12
N LEU A 16 2.93 8.72 8.80
CA LEU A 16 2.04 9.32 9.77
C LEU A 16 1.44 8.20 10.62
N ALA A 17 2.15 7.83 11.67
CA ALA A 17 1.54 7.17 12.81
C ALA A 17 0.59 8.19 13.47
N VAL A 18 -0.64 8.27 13.00
CA VAL A 18 -1.69 8.98 13.73
C VAL A 18 -2.19 8.05 14.81
N ALA A 19 -1.68 8.27 15.99
CA ALA A 19 -2.16 7.61 17.20
C ALA A 19 -3.54 8.16 17.59
N CYS A 20 -4.38 7.23 18.11
CA CYS A 20 -5.49 7.46 19.03
C CYS A 20 -6.71 8.24 18.53
N GLY A 21 -7.63 7.46 17.97
CA GLY A 21 -9.06 7.68 18.18
C GLY A 21 -9.67 6.33 18.49
N SER A 22 -10.42 6.20 19.57
CA SER A 22 -11.12 5.00 20.00
C SER A 22 -12.35 4.71 19.11
N GLY A 23 -12.11 4.46 17.84
CA GLY A 23 -13.09 4.07 16.86
C GLY A 23 -12.33 3.36 15.74
N GLY A 24 -12.49 2.03 15.66
CA GLY A 24 -11.81 1.23 14.66
C GLY A 24 -12.20 1.66 13.25
N GLY A 25 -11.18 1.90 12.41
CA GLY A 25 -11.40 2.28 11.00
C GLY A 25 -10.09 2.65 10.31
N SER A 26 -10.20 2.95 9.03
CA SER A 26 -9.08 3.34 8.18
C SER A 26 -8.65 4.82 8.36
N GLY A 27 -9.45 5.59 9.11
CA GLY A 27 -9.17 7.00 9.40
C GLY A 27 -9.50 7.94 8.24
N THR A 28 -8.86 9.11 8.24
CA THR A 28 -8.98 10.12 7.20
C THR A 28 -7.71 10.20 6.39
N ALA A 29 -7.78 10.03 5.07
CA ALA A 29 -6.64 10.22 4.18
C ALA A 29 -6.52 11.69 3.79
N LYS A 30 -5.35 12.30 4.03
CA LYS A 30 -5.02 13.63 3.52
C LYS A 30 -4.21 13.46 2.24
N THR A 31 -4.73 13.86 1.11
CA THR A 31 -4.09 13.75 -0.21
C THR A 31 -3.10 14.88 -0.45
N PRO A 32 -2.18 14.74 -1.43
CA PRO A 32 -1.17 15.77 -1.73
C PRO A 32 -1.73 17.13 -2.12
N ASP A 33 -2.96 17.19 -2.64
CA ASP A 33 -3.67 18.44 -2.95
C ASP A 33 -4.40 19.05 -1.74
N GLY A 34 -4.21 18.46 -0.55
CA GLY A 34 -4.79 18.94 0.72
C GLY A 34 -6.20 18.44 1.01
N THR A 35 -6.83 17.71 0.08
CA THR A 35 -8.17 17.15 0.30
C THR A 35 -8.14 16.11 1.42
N LYS A 36 -9.17 16.09 2.26
CA LYS A 36 -9.39 15.08 3.29
C LYS A 36 -10.48 14.12 2.85
N VAL A 37 -10.16 12.85 2.74
CA VAL A 37 -11.09 11.78 2.41
C VAL A 37 -11.39 10.97 3.67
N ASP A 38 -12.64 10.98 4.11
CA ASP A 38 -13.08 10.20 5.28
C ASP A 38 -13.31 8.73 4.87
N LEU A 39 -12.35 7.88 5.22
CA LEU A 39 -12.39 6.45 4.92
C LEU A 39 -13.22 5.66 5.94
N ASN A 40 -13.51 6.22 7.12
CA ASN A 40 -14.35 5.53 8.10
C ASN A 40 -15.80 5.45 7.61
N ASN A 41 -16.26 6.49 6.92
CA ASN A 41 -17.60 6.58 6.35
C ASN A 41 -17.68 6.18 4.87
N SER A 42 -16.57 5.74 4.28
CA SER A 42 -16.53 5.22 2.91
C SER A 42 -16.86 3.73 2.85
N ASP A 43 -17.39 3.27 1.72
CA ASP A 43 -17.63 1.85 1.48
C ASP A 43 -16.37 1.00 1.68
N LYS A 44 -16.56 -0.27 2.01
CA LYS A 44 -15.47 -1.25 2.08
C LYS A 44 -15.21 -1.87 0.71
N GLY A 45 -13.96 -2.27 0.49
CA GLY A 45 -13.51 -2.76 -0.81
C GLY A 45 -12.84 -1.67 -1.65
N LEU A 46 -12.92 -1.79 -2.96
CA LEU A 46 -12.33 -0.82 -3.90
C LEU A 46 -13.11 0.50 -3.86
N VAL A 47 -12.41 1.58 -3.54
CA VAL A 47 -12.95 2.94 -3.52
C VAL A 47 -12.18 3.85 -4.46
N ALA A 48 -12.89 4.82 -5.03
CA ALA A 48 -12.32 5.89 -5.84
C ALA A 48 -12.96 7.22 -5.42
N SER A 49 -12.17 8.10 -4.82
CA SER A 49 -12.64 9.40 -4.31
C SER A 49 -12.00 10.53 -5.09
N LYS A 50 -12.82 11.34 -5.75
CA LYS A 50 -12.35 12.56 -6.40
C LYS A 50 -11.87 13.55 -5.34
N THR A 51 -10.73 14.19 -5.63
CA THR A 51 -10.12 15.22 -4.81
C THR A 51 -10.01 16.52 -5.59
N THR A 52 -9.45 17.58 -5.02
CA THR A 52 -9.35 18.88 -5.70
C THR A 52 -8.64 18.78 -7.05
N ASP A 53 -7.46 18.12 -7.08
CA ASP A 53 -6.61 18.07 -8.27
C ASP A 53 -6.32 16.62 -8.71
N GLY A 54 -7.10 15.63 -8.26
CA GLY A 54 -6.81 14.24 -8.56
C GLY A 54 -7.86 13.25 -8.10
N THR A 55 -7.45 12.01 -7.95
CA THR A 55 -8.30 10.92 -7.46
C THR A 55 -7.51 10.02 -6.54
N LEU A 56 -8.07 9.70 -5.38
CA LEU A 56 -7.58 8.67 -4.47
C LEU A 56 -8.27 7.36 -4.80
N ILE A 57 -7.50 6.33 -5.12
CA ILE A 57 -8.00 5.01 -5.52
C ILE A 57 -7.32 3.96 -4.65
N GLY A 58 -8.08 3.04 -4.07
CA GLY A 58 -7.51 1.99 -3.24
C GLY A 58 -8.54 1.10 -2.59
N TYR A 59 -8.07 0.25 -1.70
CA TYR A 59 -8.92 -0.65 -0.94
C TYR A 59 -9.09 -0.16 0.49
N ASN A 60 -10.34 0.07 0.86
CA ASN A 60 -10.75 0.43 2.20
C ASN A 60 -11.17 -0.83 2.94
N GLN A 61 -10.39 -1.25 3.93
CA GLN A 61 -10.68 -2.38 4.80
C GLN A 61 -11.37 -1.92 6.10
N ASN A 62 -11.61 -2.79 7.05
CA ASN A 62 -12.27 -2.41 8.30
C ASN A 62 -11.37 -1.53 9.19
N HIS A 63 -10.07 -1.81 9.19
CA HIS A 63 -9.08 -1.16 10.06
C HIS A 63 -7.96 -0.47 9.31
N SER A 64 -7.86 -0.65 7.99
CA SER A 64 -6.78 -0.11 7.16
C SER A 64 -7.26 0.31 5.77
N PHE A 65 -6.47 1.15 5.15
CA PHE A 65 -6.58 1.55 3.75
C PHE A 65 -5.20 1.47 3.09
N TYR A 66 -5.18 1.05 1.84
CA TYR A 66 -4.00 1.15 0.98
C TYR A 66 -4.42 1.49 -0.45
N GLY A 67 -3.63 2.33 -1.10
CA GLY A 67 -4.00 2.83 -2.43
C GLY A 67 -2.99 3.81 -2.99
N VAL A 68 -3.42 4.52 -4.01
CA VAL A 68 -2.66 5.54 -4.70
C VAL A 68 -3.53 6.78 -4.93
N TRP A 69 -2.94 7.94 -4.75
CA TRP A 69 -3.48 9.18 -5.26
C TRP A 69 -2.76 9.53 -6.58
N VAL A 70 -3.52 9.93 -7.58
CA VAL A 70 -3.02 10.36 -8.90
C VAL A 70 -3.67 11.68 -9.24
N ASN A 71 -2.89 12.69 -9.63
CA ASN A 71 -3.45 13.95 -10.09
C ASN A 71 -4.09 13.82 -11.49
N ASP A 72 -4.91 14.79 -11.87
CA ASP A 72 -5.74 14.72 -13.07
C ASP A 72 -4.94 14.62 -14.36
N ASP A 73 -3.80 15.29 -14.46
CA ASP A 73 -2.90 15.21 -15.60
C ASP A 73 -1.97 13.98 -15.57
N LYS A 74 -2.06 13.14 -14.52
CA LYS A 74 -1.28 11.90 -14.32
C LYS A 74 0.23 12.09 -14.25
N THR A 75 0.70 13.28 -13.92
CA THR A 75 2.13 13.60 -13.77
C THR A 75 2.66 13.32 -12.37
N ARG A 76 1.76 13.31 -11.36
CA ARG A 76 2.09 13.05 -9.96
C ARG A 76 1.29 11.90 -9.41
N GLN A 77 1.94 11.10 -8.56
CA GLN A 77 1.31 10.01 -7.84
C GLN A 77 1.91 9.84 -6.46
N GLU A 78 1.11 9.38 -5.52
CA GLU A 78 1.55 9.01 -4.18
C GLU A 78 0.89 7.70 -3.77
N ILE A 79 1.71 6.68 -3.49
CA ILE A 79 1.24 5.44 -2.88
C ILE A 79 1.16 5.62 -1.37
N ARG A 80 0.17 4.99 -0.74
CA ARG A 80 -0.02 5.10 0.72
C ARG A 80 -0.68 3.89 1.34
N TYR A 81 -0.48 3.79 2.63
CA TYR A 81 -1.24 2.91 3.51
C TYR A 81 -1.42 3.60 4.87
N GLN A 82 -2.51 3.31 5.55
CA GLN A 82 -2.86 3.88 6.84
C GLN A 82 -3.92 3.05 7.55
N GLY A 83 -4.16 3.31 8.82
CA GLY A 83 -5.22 2.68 9.59
C GLY A 83 -4.94 2.64 11.08
N THR A 84 -5.77 1.91 11.82
CA THR A 84 -5.61 1.66 13.25
C THR A 84 -4.69 0.46 13.46
N VAL A 85 -3.43 0.72 13.79
CA VAL A 85 -2.42 -0.34 13.95
C VAL A 85 -2.74 -1.26 15.14
N THR A 86 -2.40 -2.53 15.00
CA THR A 86 -2.53 -3.52 16.06
C THR A 86 -1.67 -3.15 17.26
N PRO A 87 -2.20 -3.12 18.48
CA PRO A 87 -1.38 -2.97 19.68
C PRO A 87 -0.35 -4.10 19.77
N THR A 88 0.89 -3.78 20.13
CA THR A 88 1.96 -4.80 20.21
C THR A 88 1.68 -5.90 21.22
N SER A 89 0.89 -5.60 22.25
CA SER A 89 0.40 -6.58 23.23
C SER A 89 -0.65 -7.54 22.66
N SER A 90 -1.23 -7.23 21.52
CA SER A 90 -2.30 -8.02 20.87
C SER A 90 -1.81 -8.78 19.64
N ILE A 91 -0.51 -8.84 19.42
CA ILE A 91 0.07 -9.65 18.34
C ILE A 91 -0.22 -11.13 18.63
N PRO A 92 -0.84 -11.86 17.71
CA PRO A 92 -1.21 -13.26 17.93
C PRO A 92 0.03 -14.18 17.96
N LYS A 93 -0.22 -15.45 18.22
CA LYS A 93 0.78 -16.53 18.10
C LYS A 93 0.53 -17.35 16.85
N GLY A 94 1.50 -18.20 16.49
CA GLY A 94 1.42 -19.08 15.33
C GLY A 94 1.72 -18.35 14.03
N SER A 95 0.98 -18.68 12.99
CA SER A 95 1.16 -18.09 11.65
C SER A 95 -0.17 -17.69 11.04
N ALA A 96 -0.12 -16.71 10.15
CA ALA A 96 -1.25 -16.31 9.34
C ALA A 96 -0.83 -15.98 7.91
N THR A 97 -1.74 -16.19 6.97
CA THR A 97 -1.62 -15.70 5.60
C THR A 97 -2.70 -14.64 5.37
N TYR A 98 -2.25 -13.45 4.98
CA TYR A 98 -3.13 -12.36 4.58
C TYR A 98 -3.29 -12.38 3.07
N THR A 99 -4.52 -12.40 2.59
CA THR A 99 -4.84 -12.36 1.17
C THR A 99 -5.66 -11.11 0.86
N GLY A 100 -5.38 -10.50 -0.28
CA GLY A 100 -6.10 -9.30 -0.68
C GLY A 100 -5.61 -8.77 -2.02
N HIS A 101 -5.53 -7.46 -2.12
CA HIS A 101 -5.31 -6.78 -3.39
C HIS A 101 -4.04 -5.93 -3.39
N ALA A 102 -3.65 -5.50 -4.60
CA ALA A 102 -2.58 -4.53 -4.80
C ALA A 102 -2.99 -3.48 -5.82
N VAL A 103 -2.50 -2.26 -5.62
CA VAL A 103 -2.81 -1.10 -6.44
C VAL A 103 -1.51 -0.46 -6.91
N ARG A 104 -1.38 -0.30 -8.23
CA ARG A 104 -0.20 0.28 -8.89
C ARG A 104 -0.64 1.39 -9.82
N ALA A 105 0.04 2.54 -9.80
CA ALA A 105 -0.16 3.60 -10.76
C ALA A 105 0.79 3.43 -11.95
N ARG A 106 0.34 3.82 -13.15
CA ARG A 106 1.12 3.96 -14.38
C ARG A 106 1.54 2.71 -15.15
N ASP A 107 1.15 1.50 -14.80
CA ASP A 107 1.68 0.35 -15.55
C ASP A 107 0.68 -0.31 -16.49
N SER A 108 -0.28 0.40 -17.02
CA SER A 108 -1.24 -0.31 -17.85
C SER A 108 -1.77 0.42 -19.06
N ILE A 109 -1.44 -0.16 -20.18
CA ILE A 109 -2.15 -0.06 -21.47
C ILE A 109 -3.44 -0.91 -21.46
N ILE A 110 -3.73 -1.67 -20.39
CA ILE A 110 -4.75 -2.73 -20.36
C ILE A 110 -5.90 -2.43 -19.41
N ALA A 111 -7.03 -2.67 -19.94
CA ALA A 111 -8.43 -2.49 -19.58
C ALA A 111 -8.91 -2.85 -18.16
N GLN A 112 -8.45 -2.23 -17.13
CA GLN A 112 -9.15 -2.09 -15.84
C GLN A 112 -8.60 -0.89 -15.06
N ASN A 113 -8.34 0.19 -15.78
CA ASN A 113 -7.75 1.40 -15.23
C ASN A 113 -8.80 2.39 -14.81
N ILE A 114 -8.91 2.63 -13.52
CA ILE A 114 -9.51 3.86 -13.01
C ILE A 114 -8.39 4.91 -13.05
N ASN A 115 -8.48 5.90 -13.95
CA ASN A 115 -7.53 7.01 -14.08
C ASN A 115 -6.03 6.61 -14.23
N GLY A 116 -5.73 5.51 -14.94
CA GLY A 116 -4.34 5.04 -15.08
C GLY A 116 -3.81 4.29 -13.87
N VAL A 117 -4.69 3.74 -13.04
CA VAL A 117 -4.36 2.93 -11.86
C VAL A 117 -4.83 1.51 -12.07
N GLN A 118 -3.92 0.56 -11.92
CA GLN A 118 -4.22 -0.86 -11.91
C GLN A 118 -4.53 -1.28 -10.47
N ALA A 119 -5.77 -1.69 -10.20
CA ALA A 119 -6.24 -2.05 -8.87
C ALA A 119 -6.62 -3.53 -8.72
N ASN A 120 -6.29 -4.38 -9.70
CA ASN A 120 -6.65 -5.80 -9.73
C ASN A 120 -5.48 -6.74 -9.38
N GLY A 121 -4.40 -6.21 -8.82
CA GLY A 121 -3.32 -7.01 -8.27
C GLY A 121 -3.81 -7.88 -7.10
N LYS A 122 -3.13 -9.00 -6.88
CA LYS A 122 -3.38 -9.89 -5.74
C LYS A 122 -2.18 -9.86 -4.80
N THR A 123 -2.43 -9.83 -3.52
CA THR A 123 -1.42 -9.91 -2.47
C THR A 123 -1.58 -11.20 -1.69
N THR A 124 -0.45 -11.85 -1.42
CA THR A 124 -0.32 -12.91 -0.43
C THR A 124 0.82 -12.53 0.48
N LEU A 125 0.56 -12.34 1.77
CA LEU A 125 1.56 -12.03 2.79
C LEU A 125 1.50 -13.08 3.88
N ASN A 126 2.63 -13.74 4.13
CA ASN A 126 2.78 -14.75 5.18
C ASN A 126 3.43 -14.10 6.39
N VAL A 127 2.85 -14.29 7.56
CA VAL A 127 3.40 -13.82 8.83
C VAL A 127 3.50 -14.99 9.80
N ASN A 128 4.70 -15.24 10.28
CA ASN A 128 4.93 -16.15 11.40
C ASN A 128 5.21 -15.29 12.64
N PHE A 129 4.26 -15.26 13.55
CA PHE A 129 4.31 -14.43 14.76
C PHE A 129 5.30 -14.97 15.79
N ASP A 130 5.49 -16.30 15.84
CA ASP A 130 6.39 -16.94 16.82
C ASP A 130 7.85 -16.69 16.45
N THR A 131 8.19 -16.86 15.16
CA THR A 131 9.55 -16.59 14.66
C THR A 131 9.75 -15.14 14.24
N LYS A 132 8.68 -14.33 14.27
CA LYS A 132 8.68 -12.92 13.87
C LYS A 132 9.20 -12.72 12.44
N LYS A 133 8.66 -13.48 11.49
CA LYS A 133 9.06 -13.44 10.07
C LYS A 133 7.88 -13.04 9.20
N VAL A 134 8.17 -12.27 8.16
CA VAL A 134 7.21 -11.82 7.15
C VAL A 134 7.82 -11.99 5.77
N ASP A 135 7.08 -12.59 4.86
CA ASP A 135 7.39 -12.68 3.44
C ASP A 135 6.10 -12.60 2.61
N GLY A 136 6.23 -12.55 1.28
CA GLY A 136 5.03 -12.57 0.46
C GLY A 136 5.29 -12.38 -1.03
N LYS A 137 4.17 -12.24 -1.73
CA LYS A 137 4.13 -12.02 -3.18
C LYS A 137 3.00 -11.07 -3.55
N ILE A 138 3.24 -10.25 -4.56
CA ILE A 138 2.22 -9.44 -5.23
C ILE A 138 2.18 -9.87 -6.69
N GLU A 139 1.03 -10.36 -7.13
CA GLU A 139 0.77 -10.78 -8.50
C GLU A 139 0.00 -9.67 -9.21
N MET A 140 0.58 -9.16 -10.30
CA MET A 140 -0.02 -8.08 -11.09
C MET A 140 -0.42 -8.63 -12.46
N PRO A 141 -1.72 -8.81 -12.74
CA PRO A 141 -2.17 -9.31 -14.04
C PRO A 141 -1.59 -8.49 -15.19
N LEU A 142 -0.98 -9.18 -16.16
CA LEU A 142 -0.37 -8.57 -17.36
C LEU A 142 0.77 -7.59 -17.07
N ALA A 143 1.34 -7.65 -15.87
CA ALA A 143 2.47 -6.83 -15.44
C ALA A 143 3.46 -7.70 -14.65
N ARG A 144 4.52 -7.09 -14.12
CA ARG A 144 5.54 -7.82 -13.36
C ARG A 144 5.09 -8.08 -11.93
N ASP A 145 5.18 -9.32 -11.51
CA ASP A 145 4.99 -9.74 -10.12
C ASP A 145 6.13 -9.22 -9.24
N ILE A 146 5.83 -8.99 -7.96
CA ILE A 146 6.81 -8.56 -6.96
C ILE A 146 6.95 -9.66 -5.92
N THR A 147 8.19 -10.03 -5.64
CA THR A 147 8.55 -10.87 -4.49
C THR A 147 8.89 -9.98 -3.30
N LEU A 148 8.22 -10.21 -2.16
CA LEU A 148 8.53 -9.61 -0.87
C LEU A 148 9.44 -10.59 -0.11
N HIS A 149 10.74 -10.29 -0.04
CA HIS A 149 11.70 -11.16 0.60
C HIS A 149 11.50 -11.21 2.11
N GLU A 150 11.84 -12.36 2.72
CA GLU A 150 11.70 -12.54 4.16
C GLU A 150 12.38 -11.41 4.94
N THR A 151 11.67 -10.92 5.94
CA THR A 151 12.13 -9.88 6.87
C THR A 151 11.60 -10.13 8.28
N SER A 152 12.05 -9.32 9.23
CA SER A 152 11.58 -9.41 10.62
C SER A 152 10.31 -8.60 10.83
N LEU A 153 9.37 -9.17 11.60
CA LEU A 153 8.25 -8.45 12.20
C LEU A 153 8.74 -7.76 13.48
N ASN A 154 8.67 -6.44 13.52
CA ASN A 154 9.08 -5.64 14.66
C ASN A 154 7.84 -5.02 15.33
N GLY A 155 7.38 -5.64 16.41
CA GLY A 155 6.08 -5.30 16.99
C GLY A 155 4.97 -5.55 15.98
N ASN A 156 4.29 -4.49 15.55
CA ASN A 156 3.21 -4.54 14.57
C ASN A 156 3.63 -4.11 13.16
N SER A 157 4.90 -3.88 12.91
CA SER A 157 5.41 -3.35 11.63
C SER A 157 6.52 -4.22 11.04
N PHE A 158 6.71 -4.11 9.73
CA PHE A 158 7.73 -4.83 8.99
C PHE A 158 8.31 -3.97 7.87
N SER A 159 9.58 -4.22 7.55
CA SER A 159 10.27 -3.58 6.42
C SER A 159 11.32 -4.52 5.86
N GLY A 160 11.34 -4.70 4.55
CA GLY A 160 12.21 -5.65 3.88
C GLY A 160 12.56 -5.28 2.45
N LYS A 161 13.30 -6.19 1.80
CA LYS A 161 13.67 -6.07 0.39
C LYS A 161 12.56 -6.62 -0.49
N ALA A 162 12.33 -5.97 -1.64
CA ALA A 162 11.46 -6.47 -2.68
C ALA A 162 12.22 -6.59 -4.00
N SER A 163 11.74 -7.46 -4.89
CA SER A 163 12.31 -7.56 -6.24
C SER A 163 11.23 -7.93 -7.26
N VAL A 164 11.45 -7.52 -8.50
CA VAL A 164 10.81 -8.08 -9.69
C VAL A 164 11.85 -8.86 -10.48
N PHE A 165 11.36 -9.80 -11.32
CA PHE A 165 12.22 -10.67 -12.13
C PHE A 165 13.25 -9.83 -12.93
N LEU A 166 14.52 -10.22 -12.83
CA LEU A 166 15.68 -9.78 -13.62
C LEU A 166 16.42 -8.52 -13.17
N ASN A 167 16.05 -7.69 -12.22
CA ASN A 167 17.02 -6.69 -11.69
C ASN A 167 16.43 -5.50 -10.92
N ASP A 168 15.13 -5.28 -10.93
CA ASP A 168 14.58 -4.17 -10.16
C ASP A 168 14.60 -4.55 -8.67
N ARG A 169 15.39 -3.81 -7.90
CA ARG A 169 15.48 -3.95 -6.45
C ARG A 169 14.66 -2.87 -5.80
N GLY A 170 13.79 -3.29 -4.92
CA GLY A 170 12.93 -2.42 -4.17
C GLY A 170 12.99 -2.68 -2.67
N LYS A 171 12.22 -1.89 -1.96
CA LYS A 171 11.97 -2.02 -0.53
C LYS A 171 10.48 -2.05 -0.29
N TYR A 172 10.05 -2.80 0.72
CA TYR A 172 8.67 -2.73 1.17
C TYR A 172 8.61 -2.39 2.65
N THR A 173 7.51 -1.75 3.02
CA THR A 173 7.19 -1.46 4.41
C THR A 173 5.70 -1.62 4.61
N GLY A 174 5.30 -2.04 5.80
CA GLY A 174 3.90 -2.22 6.14
C GLY A 174 3.69 -2.43 7.62
N ALA A 175 2.42 -2.61 7.99
CA ALA A 175 2.02 -2.86 9.35
C ALA A 175 0.81 -3.79 9.42
N LEU A 176 0.55 -4.29 10.62
CA LEU A 176 -0.63 -5.07 10.99
C LEU A 176 -1.67 -4.13 11.61
N TYR A 177 -2.92 -4.36 11.28
CA TYR A 177 -4.05 -3.50 11.63
C TYR A 177 -5.18 -4.29 12.27
N GLY A 178 -5.99 -3.55 13.04
CA GLY A 178 -7.08 -4.13 13.81
C GLY A 178 -6.65 -4.62 15.18
N PRO A 179 -7.61 -4.86 16.09
CA PRO A 179 -7.33 -5.21 17.49
C PRO A 179 -6.53 -6.52 17.66
N ASN A 180 -6.62 -7.46 16.71
CA ASN A 180 -5.94 -8.76 16.77
C ASN A 180 -5.15 -9.09 15.50
N ALA A 181 -4.64 -8.08 14.79
CA ALA A 181 -3.92 -8.22 13.53
C ALA A 181 -4.77 -8.91 12.42
N GLU A 182 -6.00 -8.49 12.28
CA GLU A 182 -6.92 -9.03 11.26
C GLU A 182 -6.50 -8.65 9.85
N GLU A 183 -5.82 -7.50 9.71
CA GLU A 183 -5.44 -6.93 8.43
C GLU A 183 -3.97 -6.58 8.36
N ALA A 184 -3.43 -6.55 7.15
CA ALA A 184 -2.11 -6.03 6.85
C ALA A 184 -2.20 -5.07 5.66
N ALA A 185 -1.40 -4.01 5.69
CA ALA A 185 -1.24 -3.11 4.56
C ALA A 185 0.17 -2.53 4.50
N GLY A 186 0.60 -2.17 3.29
CA GLY A 186 1.94 -1.64 3.06
C GLY A 186 2.13 -1.08 1.66
N ILE A 187 3.37 -0.69 1.40
CA ILE A 187 3.83 -0.20 0.10
C ILE A 187 5.15 -0.85 -0.30
N VAL A 188 5.36 -0.97 -1.61
CA VAL A 188 6.65 -1.31 -2.22
C VAL A 188 7.12 -0.14 -3.05
N THR A 189 8.39 0.22 -2.91
CA THR A 189 9.03 1.28 -3.69
C THR A 189 10.27 0.76 -4.40
N PHE A 190 10.50 1.27 -5.61
CA PHE A 190 11.67 0.96 -6.44
C PHE A 190 12.36 2.27 -6.82
N ASP A 191 13.59 2.45 -6.35
CA ASP A 191 14.33 3.71 -6.52
C ASP A 191 14.57 4.04 -8.01
N ASN A 192 14.83 3.03 -8.82
CA ASN A 192 15.17 3.20 -10.24
C ASN A 192 13.96 3.04 -11.18
N ASN A 193 12.78 2.66 -10.67
CA ASN A 193 11.60 2.42 -11.49
C ASN A 193 10.31 2.67 -10.69
N SER A 194 9.96 3.93 -10.54
CA SER A 194 8.76 4.33 -9.78
C SER A 194 7.44 3.85 -10.39
N ALA A 195 7.45 3.39 -11.65
CA ALA A 195 6.27 2.77 -12.28
C ALA A 195 5.89 1.42 -11.64
N LEU A 196 6.83 0.80 -10.92
CA LEU A 196 6.59 -0.43 -10.15
C LEU A 196 6.09 -0.17 -8.72
N ASN A 197 6.07 1.07 -8.27
CA ASN A 197 5.60 1.41 -6.93
C ASN A 197 4.17 0.95 -6.73
N THR A 198 3.94 0.18 -5.68
CA THR A 198 2.69 -0.56 -5.47
C THR A 198 2.28 -0.45 -4.00
N SER A 199 1.03 -0.14 -3.74
CA SER A 199 0.42 -0.35 -2.42
C SER A 199 -0.27 -1.71 -2.39
N PHE A 200 -0.26 -2.35 -1.25
CA PHE A 200 -0.78 -3.70 -1.09
C PHE A 200 -1.40 -3.90 0.30
N GLY A 201 -2.25 -4.89 0.40
CA GLY A 201 -2.80 -5.30 1.68
C GLY A 201 -3.71 -6.50 1.55
N GLY A 202 -4.24 -6.93 2.68
CA GLY A 202 -5.16 -8.06 2.77
C GLY A 202 -5.61 -8.31 4.20
N TYR A 203 -6.40 -9.35 4.36
CA TYR A 203 -6.93 -9.81 5.64
C TYR A 203 -6.78 -11.33 5.76
N ARG A 204 -6.80 -11.82 6.99
CA ARG A 204 -6.71 -13.24 7.36
C ARG A 204 -8.01 -13.76 7.93
#